data_aad8c332ae4cf3b5074cfc13b43feece
#
_entry.id   aad8c332ae4cf3b5074cfc13b43feece
#
_cell.length_a   1.000
_cell.length_b   1.000
_cell.length_c   1.000
_cell.angle_alpha   90.00
_cell.angle_beta   90.00
_cell.angle_gamma   90.00
#
_symmetry.space_group_name_H-M   'P 1'
#
loop_
_entity.id
_entity.type
_entity.pdbx_description
1 polymer ?
#
loop_
_entity_poly.entity_id
_entity_poly.type
_entity_poly.pdbx_seq_one_letter_code
_entity_poly.pdbx_strand_id
1 'polypeptide(L)'
;MLELSESNIHLNATATNKLQAIEMAASALEQAGNVEQGYLQGMLGREQQTSTFLGNGIAIPHGTLETRSMVKKTGVQVFQFPQGIEWGEGNIAYVVIGIAARSDEHLALLRQLTHVLGDEDTAAQLATLTDVEKFRAIL
;
A
#
# COMPACT_ATOMS: atom_id res chain seq x y z
N MET A 1 -12.05 11.23 -2.53
CA MET A 1 -10.75 11.65 -3.09
C MET A 1 -9.62 11.29 -2.16
N LEU A 2 -8.59 10.65 -2.67
CA LEU A 2 -7.43 10.27 -1.87
C LEU A 2 -6.56 11.51 -1.63
N GLU A 3 -6.36 11.84 -0.35
CA GLU A 3 -5.48 12.94 0.02
C GLU A 3 -4.13 12.38 0.47
N LEU A 4 -3.09 12.74 -0.25
CA LEU A 4 -1.73 12.31 0.05
C LEU A 4 -0.86 13.52 0.31
N SER A 5 -0.08 13.46 1.39
CA SER A 5 1.00 14.40 1.61
C SER A 5 2.31 13.70 1.25
N GLU A 6 3.38 14.47 1.12
CA GLU A 6 4.69 13.90 0.84
C GLU A 6 5.14 12.95 1.94
N SER A 7 4.69 13.16 3.18
CA SER A 7 5.04 12.29 4.30
C SER A 7 4.42 10.88 4.20
N ASN A 8 3.43 10.70 3.32
CA ASN A 8 2.81 9.40 3.08
C ASN A 8 3.55 8.59 2.01
N ILE A 9 4.54 9.19 1.35
CA ILE A 9 5.22 8.58 0.21
C ILE A 9 6.70 8.37 0.56
N HIS A 10 7.14 7.13 0.49
CA HIS A 10 8.50 6.72 0.85
C HIS A 10 9.19 6.16 -0.38
N LEU A 11 9.97 7.02 -1.06
CA LEU A 11 10.69 6.63 -2.28
C LEU A 11 12.00 5.92 -1.93
N ASN A 12 12.45 5.09 -2.85
CA ASN A 12 13.74 4.41 -2.77
C ASN A 12 13.91 3.60 -1.48
N ALA A 13 12.84 2.91 -1.08
CA ALA A 13 12.85 2.06 0.10
C ALA A 13 13.46 0.71 -0.22
N THR A 14 13.88 -0.02 0.81
CA THR A 14 14.40 -1.37 0.67
C THR A 14 13.74 -2.29 1.71
N ALA A 15 13.47 -3.52 1.30
CA ALA A 15 12.99 -4.56 2.21
C ALA A 15 13.51 -5.90 1.68
N THR A 16 13.69 -6.85 2.57
CA THR A 16 14.25 -8.15 2.20
C THR A 16 13.21 -9.11 1.66
N ASN A 17 11.95 -8.92 2.04
CA ASN A 17 10.88 -9.81 1.60
C ASN A 17 9.52 -9.14 1.80
N LYS A 18 8.48 -9.84 1.37
CA LYS A 18 7.09 -9.42 1.48
C LYS A 18 6.67 -9.11 2.92
N LEU A 19 7.05 -9.96 3.86
CA LEU A 19 6.72 -9.78 5.27
C LEU A 19 7.25 -8.44 5.78
N GLN A 20 8.52 -8.14 5.50
CA GLN A 20 9.14 -6.89 5.92
C GLN A 20 8.45 -5.68 5.26
N ALA A 21 8.10 -5.79 4.00
CA ALA A 21 7.39 -4.70 3.30
C ALA A 21 6.04 -4.41 3.97
N ILE A 22 5.29 -5.45 4.34
CA ILE A 22 4.01 -5.28 5.02
C ILE A 22 4.21 -4.69 6.42
N GLU A 23 5.24 -5.13 7.13
CA GLU A 23 5.59 -4.56 8.44
C GLU A 23 5.89 -3.08 8.36
N MET A 24 6.63 -2.66 7.34
CA MET A 24 6.94 -1.24 7.11
C MET A 24 5.67 -0.43 6.87
N ALA A 25 4.77 -0.96 6.05
CA ALA A 25 3.50 -0.31 5.76
C ALA A 25 2.63 -0.19 7.02
N ALA A 26 2.53 -1.25 7.80
CA ALA A 26 1.75 -1.26 9.04
C ALA A 26 2.31 -0.25 10.06
N SER A 27 3.62 -0.23 10.21
CA SER A 27 4.29 0.70 11.12
C SER A 27 4.02 2.15 10.73
N ALA A 28 4.09 2.46 9.44
CA ALA A 28 3.84 3.80 8.95
C ALA A 28 2.38 4.22 9.18
N LEU A 29 1.43 3.31 8.96
CA LEU A 29 0.02 3.57 9.23
C LEU A 29 -0.23 3.85 10.71
N GLU A 30 0.43 3.08 11.57
CA GLU A 30 0.32 3.24 13.01
C GLU A 30 0.89 4.58 13.47
N GLN A 31 2.08 4.94 13.00
CA GLN A 31 2.73 6.19 13.33
C GLN A 31 1.98 7.41 12.82
N ALA A 32 1.31 7.27 11.69
CA ALA A 32 0.48 8.34 11.13
C ALA A 32 -0.88 8.48 11.83
N GLY A 33 -1.20 7.58 12.75
CA GLY A 33 -2.46 7.63 13.48
C GLY A 33 -3.65 7.07 12.71
N ASN A 34 -3.39 6.33 11.65
CA ASN A 34 -4.47 5.74 10.85
C ASN A 34 -5.07 4.51 11.52
N VAL A 35 -4.26 3.76 12.26
CA VAL A 35 -4.70 2.49 12.87
C VAL A 35 -4.20 2.38 14.30
N GLU A 36 -4.87 1.52 15.06
CA GLU A 36 -4.43 1.16 16.40
C GLU A 36 -3.27 0.16 16.30
N GLN A 37 -2.52 0.05 17.38
CA GLN A 37 -1.41 -0.89 17.48
C GLN A 37 -1.91 -2.32 17.26
N GLY A 38 -1.18 -3.09 16.47
CA GLY A 38 -1.53 -4.47 16.20
C GLY A 38 -2.23 -4.69 14.86
N TYR A 39 -2.46 -3.64 14.09
CA TYR A 39 -3.11 -3.76 12.79
C TYR A 39 -2.34 -4.69 11.84
N LEU A 40 -1.03 -4.82 12.03
CA LEU A 40 -0.18 -5.72 11.24
C LEU A 40 -0.74 -7.14 11.20
N GLN A 41 -1.24 -7.64 12.32
CA GLN A 41 -1.78 -9.00 12.36
C GLN A 41 -2.95 -9.17 11.39
N GLY A 42 -3.79 -8.15 11.28
CA GLY A 42 -4.88 -8.16 10.32
C GLY A 42 -4.38 -8.12 8.88
N MET A 43 -3.34 -7.33 8.61
CA MET A 43 -2.76 -7.26 7.28
C MET A 43 -2.16 -8.60 6.87
N LEU A 44 -1.45 -9.25 7.76
CA LEU A 44 -0.86 -10.56 7.49
C LEU A 44 -1.94 -11.63 7.31
N GLY A 45 -2.98 -11.58 8.13
CA GLY A 45 -4.10 -12.52 8.00
C GLY A 45 -4.83 -12.36 6.67
N ARG A 46 -5.04 -11.12 6.25
CA ARG A 46 -5.69 -10.84 4.96
C ARG A 46 -4.83 -11.34 3.79
N GLU A 47 -3.53 -11.14 3.86
CA GLU A 47 -2.61 -11.58 2.81
C GLU A 47 -2.60 -13.10 2.68
N GLN A 48 -2.77 -13.83 3.79
CA GLN A 48 -2.85 -15.29 3.77
C GLN A 48 -4.13 -15.80 3.12
N GLN A 49 -5.21 -15.05 3.20
CA GLN A 49 -6.47 -15.43 2.57
C GLN A 49 -6.36 -15.40 1.05
N THR A 50 -5.85 -14.32 0.52
CA THR A 50 -5.66 -14.09 -0.91
C THR A 50 -4.65 -12.98 -1.06
N SER A 51 -3.72 -13.13 -1.99
CA SER A 51 -2.69 -12.11 -2.23
C SER A 51 -3.33 -10.75 -2.54
N THR A 52 -2.73 -9.69 -2.00
CA THR A 52 -3.13 -8.32 -2.30
C THR A 52 -2.33 -7.74 -3.47
N PHE A 53 -1.62 -8.58 -4.22
CA PHE A 53 -0.92 -8.14 -5.42
C PHE A 53 -1.95 -7.77 -6.49
N LEU A 54 -1.91 -6.50 -6.91
CA LEU A 54 -2.90 -5.96 -7.83
C LEU A 54 -2.57 -6.25 -9.29
N GLY A 55 -1.29 -6.39 -9.60
CA GLY A 55 -0.78 -6.47 -10.95
C GLY A 55 0.09 -5.26 -11.24
N ASN A 56 0.74 -5.23 -12.38
CA ASN A 56 1.59 -4.12 -12.84
C ASN A 56 2.67 -3.72 -11.83
N GLY A 57 3.12 -4.67 -11.02
CA GLY A 57 4.15 -4.39 -10.01
C GLY A 57 3.64 -3.67 -8.77
N ILE A 58 2.33 -3.71 -8.52
CA ILE A 58 1.69 -2.99 -7.40
C ILE A 58 1.05 -3.98 -6.44
N ALA A 59 1.30 -3.80 -5.13
CA ALA A 59 0.59 -4.55 -4.09
C ALA A 59 -0.11 -3.55 -3.17
N ILE A 60 -1.29 -3.93 -2.67
CA ILE A 60 -2.12 -3.06 -1.83
C ILE A 60 -2.51 -3.76 -0.52
N PRO A 61 -1.54 -4.09 0.34
CA PRO A 61 -1.86 -4.77 1.60
C PRO A 61 -2.78 -3.94 2.49
N HIS A 62 -3.73 -4.63 3.12
CA HIS A 62 -4.71 -4.01 4.01
C HIS A 62 -5.18 -5.06 5.01
N GLY A 63 -5.98 -4.66 6.01
CA GLY A 63 -6.44 -5.58 7.04
C GLY A 63 -7.64 -6.41 6.62
N THR A 64 -8.06 -7.29 7.53
CA THR A 64 -9.24 -8.12 7.36
C THR A 64 -10.50 -7.31 7.67
N LEU A 65 -11.65 -7.88 7.37
CA LEU A 65 -12.93 -7.28 7.73
C LEU A 65 -13.02 -7.08 9.26
N GLU A 66 -12.55 -8.06 10.03
CA GLU A 66 -12.57 -8.00 11.49
C GLU A 66 -11.69 -6.88 12.05
N THR A 67 -10.59 -6.53 11.37
CA THR A 67 -9.68 -5.50 11.85
C THR A 67 -10.03 -4.09 11.40
N ARG A 68 -11.12 -3.91 10.65
CA ARG A 68 -11.58 -2.57 10.27
C ARG A 68 -11.92 -1.69 11.46
N SER A 69 -12.33 -2.29 12.58
CA SER A 69 -12.59 -1.54 13.80
C SER A 69 -11.34 -0.89 14.38
N MET A 70 -10.16 -1.34 13.97
CA MET A 70 -8.88 -0.76 14.38
C MET A 70 -8.51 0.48 13.58
N VAL A 71 -9.21 0.76 12.49
CA VAL A 71 -8.94 1.93 11.67
C VAL A 71 -9.56 3.16 12.33
N LYS A 72 -8.68 4.09 12.72
CA LYS A 72 -9.10 5.35 13.35
C LYS A 72 -9.37 6.42 12.30
N LYS A 73 -8.61 6.40 11.23
CA LYS A 73 -8.68 7.40 10.17
C LYS A 73 -8.25 6.75 8.86
N THR A 74 -9.08 6.87 7.83
CA THR A 74 -8.76 6.35 6.51
C THR A 74 -7.51 7.03 5.95
N GLY A 75 -6.60 6.25 5.40
CA GLY A 75 -5.38 6.76 4.80
C GLY A 75 -4.53 5.65 4.21
N VAL A 76 -3.48 6.05 3.53
CA VAL A 76 -2.54 5.11 2.92
C VAL A 76 -1.11 5.52 3.20
N GLN A 77 -0.20 4.55 3.12
CA GLN A 77 1.23 4.78 3.16
C GLN A 77 1.83 4.07 1.95
N VAL A 78 2.56 4.80 1.14
CA VAL A 78 3.08 4.32 -0.14
C VAL A 78 4.59 4.10 -0.05
N PHE A 79 5.04 2.91 -0.41
CA PHE A 79 6.46 2.58 -0.43
C PHE A 79 6.87 2.19 -1.84
N GLN A 80 7.92 2.82 -2.33
CA GLN A 80 8.53 2.46 -3.61
C GLN A 80 9.76 1.62 -3.33
N PHE A 81 9.81 0.44 -3.96
CA PHE A 81 10.94 -0.48 -3.86
C PHE A 81 11.55 -0.65 -5.27
N PRO A 82 12.50 0.19 -5.66
CA PRO A 82 13.02 0.14 -7.04
C PRO A 82 13.63 -1.19 -7.43
N GLN A 83 14.12 -1.95 -6.45
CA GLN A 83 14.71 -3.28 -6.72
C GLN A 83 13.66 -4.38 -6.72
N GLY A 84 12.43 -4.07 -6.32
CA GLY A 84 11.34 -5.03 -6.32
C GLY A 84 11.33 -5.94 -5.10
N ILE A 85 10.14 -6.40 -4.77
CA ILE A 85 9.91 -7.35 -3.66
C ILE A 85 9.18 -8.55 -4.24
N GLU A 86 9.70 -9.73 -4.05
CA GLU A 86 9.02 -10.98 -4.43
C GLU A 86 7.72 -11.09 -3.64
N TRP A 87 6.58 -11.04 -4.33
CA TRP A 87 5.26 -11.06 -3.68
C TRP A 87 4.62 -12.43 -3.67
N GLY A 88 5.22 -13.38 -4.36
CA GLY A 88 4.73 -14.75 -4.49
C GLY A 88 4.37 -15.08 -5.93
N GLU A 89 4.50 -16.35 -6.28
CA GLU A 89 4.14 -16.88 -7.61
C GLU A 89 4.79 -16.14 -8.78
N GLY A 90 6.03 -15.66 -8.55
CA GLY A 90 6.77 -14.94 -9.59
C GLY A 90 6.38 -13.48 -9.74
N ASN A 91 5.46 -12.98 -8.92
CA ASN A 91 5.05 -11.58 -8.95
C ASN A 91 6.05 -10.72 -8.20
N ILE A 92 6.43 -9.58 -8.80
CA ILE A 92 7.36 -8.62 -8.18
C ILE A 92 6.62 -7.31 -7.95
N ALA A 93 6.62 -6.84 -6.70
CA ALA A 93 6.03 -5.56 -6.35
C ALA A 93 7.10 -4.48 -6.29
N TYR A 94 6.91 -3.41 -7.02
CA TYR A 94 7.79 -2.23 -7.00
C TYR A 94 7.16 -1.08 -6.23
N VAL A 95 5.84 -1.10 -6.07
CA VAL A 95 5.12 -0.12 -5.26
C VAL A 95 4.18 -0.89 -4.34
N VAL A 96 4.27 -0.61 -3.04
CA VAL A 96 3.44 -1.24 -2.03
C VAL A 96 2.67 -0.14 -1.32
N ILE A 97 1.35 -0.22 -1.37
CA ILE A 97 0.47 0.76 -0.77
C ILE A 97 -0.27 0.12 0.40
N GLY A 98 0.16 0.45 1.61
CA GLY A 98 -0.53 0.01 2.81
C GLY A 98 -1.81 0.82 2.99
N ILE A 99 -2.93 0.14 3.13
CA ILE A 99 -4.24 0.76 3.17
C ILE A 99 -4.91 0.55 4.52
N ALA A 100 -5.40 1.65 5.11
CA ALA A 100 -6.29 1.62 6.25
C ALA A 100 -7.53 2.40 5.85
N ALA A 101 -8.68 1.73 5.79
CA ALA A 101 -9.91 2.38 5.36
C ALA A 101 -11.06 1.98 6.27
N ARG A 102 -11.85 2.96 6.65
CA ARG A 102 -13.10 2.71 7.40
C ARG A 102 -14.07 1.99 6.48
N SER A 103 -14.96 1.20 7.06
CA SER A 103 -15.85 0.31 6.29
C SER A 103 -16.63 1.02 5.18
N ASP A 104 -17.05 2.26 5.43
CA ASP A 104 -17.81 3.03 4.45
C ASP A 104 -16.96 3.64 3.35
N GLU A 105 -15.63 3.64 3.51
CA GLU A 105 -14.70 4.25 2.55
C GLU A 105 -13.84 3.24 1.82
N HIS A 106 -13.82 1.99 2.30
CA HIS A 106 -12.90 0.97 1.80
C HIS A 106 -13.06 0.70 0.31
N LEU A 107 -14.28 0.47 -0.14
CA LEU A 107 -14.54 0.10 -1.53
C LEU A 107 -14.25 1.26 -2.48
N ALA A 108 -14.60 2.48 -2.07
CA ALA A 108 -14.34 3.66 -2.89
C ALA A 108 -12.84 3.90 -3.06
N LEU A 109 -12.06 3.70 -1.99
CA LEU A 109 -10.62 3.85 -2.04
C LEU A 109 -9.98 2.81 -2.96
N LEU A 110 -10.41 1.55 -2.86
CA LEU A 110 -9.90 0.49 -3.72
C LEU A 110 -10.22 0.76 -5.19
N ARG A 111 -11.42 1.26 -5.48
CA ARG A 111 -11.79 1.62 -6.86
C ARG A 111 -10.90 2.71 -7.42
N GLN A 112 -10.65 3.74 -6.62
CA GLN A 112 -9.81 4.85 -7.04
C GLN A 112 -8.39 4.37 -7.34
N LEU A 113 -7.83 3.55 -6.47
CA LEU A 113 -6.49 3.01 -6.66
C LEU A 113 -6.42 2.09 -7.88
N THR A 114 -7.37 1.20 -8.05
CA THR A 114 -7.36 0.28 -9.20
C THR A 114 -7.55 1.01 -10.52
N HIS A 115 -8.31 2.10 -10.53
CA HIS A 115 -8.48 2.91 -11.73
C HIS A 115 -7.16 3.52 -12.19
N VAL A 116 -6.40 4.10 -11.26
CA VAL A 116 -5.10 4.72 -11.58
C VAL A 116 -4.05 3.67 -11.88
N LEU A 117 -3.96 2.64 -11.04
CA LEU A 117 -2.87 1.67 -11.07
C LEU A 117 -3.11 0.54 -12.07
N GLY A 118 -4.29 0.47 -12.64
CA GLY A 118 -4.60 -0.47 -13.72
C GLY A 118 -3.95 -0.09 -15.04
N ASP A 119 -3.44 1.14 -15.16
CA ASP A 119 -2.72 1.57 -16.33
C ASP A 119 -1.25 1.15 -16.21
N GLU A 120 -0.82 0.32 -17.15
CA GLU A 120 0.52 -0.29 -17.13
C GLU A 120 1.64 0.77 -17.18
N ASP A 121 1.47 1.80 -18.00
CA ASP A 121 2.47 2.87 -18.14
C ASP A 121 2.56 3.69 -16.86
N THR A 122 1.43 3.99 -16.24
CA THR A 122 1.40 4.73 -14.97
C THR A 122 2.12 3.96 -13.88
N ALA A 123 1.84 2.66 -13.76
CA ALA A 123 2.49 1.82 -12.76
C ALA A 123 4.00 1.74 -12.98
N ALA A 124 4.43 1.59 -14.24
CA ALA A 124 5.86 1.55 -14.58
C ALA A 124 6.56 2.88 -14.21
N GLN A 125 5.88 3.99 -14.42
CA GLN A 125 6.38 5.32 -14.09
C GLN A 125 6.58 5.47 -12.58
N LEU A 126 5.61 5.02 -11.79
CA LEU A 126 5.69 5.09 -10.34
C LEU A 126 6.86 4.26 -9.78
N ALA A 127 7.19 3.17 -10.44
CA ALA A 127 8.27 2.27 -9.99
C ALA A 127 9.65 2.93 -10.05
N THR A 128 9.82 3.95 -10.89
CA THR A 128 11.13 4.56 -11.16
C THR A 128 11.23 6.06 -10.86
N LEU A 129 10.11 6.72 -10.56
CA LEU A 129 10.12 8.16 -10.26
C LEU A 129 10.98 8.44 -9.02
N THR A 130 11.79 9.50 -9.11
CA THR A 130 12.63 9.94 -8.00
C THR A 130 12.16 11.24 -7.37
N ASP A 131 11.11 11.84 -7.90
CA ASP A 131 10.55 13.11 -7.43
C ASP A 131 9.21 12.85 -6.74
N VAL A 132 9.16 13.09 -5.43
CA VAL A 132 7.97 12.81 -4.62
C VAL A 132 6.75 13.63 -5.05
N GLU A 133 6.97 14.85 -5.51
CA GLU A 133 5.88 15.71 -5.99
C GLU A 133 5.22 15.12 -7.24
N LYS A 134 6.04 14.64 -8.18
CA LYS A 134 5.54 14.02 -9.40
C LYS A 134 4.83 12.70 -9.08
N PHE A 135 5.38 11.94 -8.14
CA PHE A 135 4.78 10.68 -7.70
C PHE A 135 3.39 10.95 -7.12
N ARG A 136 3.31 11.93 -6.23
CA ARG A 136 2.05 12.30 -5.58
C ARG A 136 1.00 12.76 -6.60
N ALA A 137 1.44 13.52 -7.60
CA ALA A 137 0.54 14.06 -8.62
C ALA A 137 -0.12 12.96 -9.47
N ILE A 138 0.55 11.82 -9.64
CA ILE A 138 0.01 10.69 -10.41
C ILE A 138 -1.07 9.95 -9.62
N LEU A 139 -0.88 9.80 -8.33
CA LEU A 139 -1.84 9.16 -7.46
C LEU A 139 -2.95 10.14 -7.06
#